data_1a88d56fc9af5bd1249836da3768fc0d
#
_entry.id   1a88d56fc9af5bd1249836da3768fc0d
#
_cell.length_a   1.000
_cell.length_b   1.000
_cell.length_c   1.000
_cell.angle_alpha   90.00
_cell.angle_beta   90.00
_cell.angle_gamma   90.00
#
_symmetry.space_group_name_H-M   'P 1'
#
loop_
_entity.id
_entity.type
_entity.pdbx_description
1 polymer ?
#
loop_
_entity_poly.entity_id
_entity_poly.type
_entity_poly.pdbx_seq_one_letter_code
_entity_poly.pdbx_strand_id
1 'polypeptide(L)'
;MRKNLNVIAAYSIMMGLIILVGIFQSWNIALSIFNLCLISAVMTMGANIQWGYAGLINFGIMGYTALGGLAAVLISVNPVQEAWSAGGLNILFSLFLIIGMVLAVRYVLKKYEKSKTRTYIIAAIIILGIIIIRFVSEPGIEAIEEVDPAKTGFLGGFGLPIIFSWIVGALFAGGLAFVIGKVALGLRADYLAIATLLISEIVIAIIKHEDWLTRGVKNVIGLKRPAPYEVNLQQTDWFINLVEKFNSGKLNLISDFAERQAALNQFVIEGSSIFVKLCYSGLFLIVVIILLILTQKALYSPW
;
A
#
# COMPACT_ATOMS: atom_id res chain seq x y z
N MET A 1 36.41 -11.29 -3.28
CA MET A 1 36.70 -10.06 -4.02
C MET A 1 35.94 -9.98 -5.35
N ARG A 2 36.08 -10.95 -6.28
CA ARG A 2 35.41 -10.96 -7.61
C ARG A 2 33.86 -10.85 -7.56
N LYS A 3 33.18 -11.47 -6.57
CA LYS A 3 31.72 -11.44 -6.43
C LYS A 3 31.18 -10.05 -6.08
N ASN A 4 31.92 -9.30 -5.25
CA ASN A 4 31.52 -7.93 -4.87
C ASN A 4 31.77 -6.94 -6.03
N LEU A 5 32.77 -7.19 -6.86
CA LEU A 5 33.08 -6.35 -8.04
C LEU A 5 31.96 -6.43 -9.08
N ASN A 6 31.39 -7.62 -9.32
CA ASN A 6 30.29 -7.82 -10.26
C ASN A 6 29.01 -7.15 -9.78
N VAL A 7 28.75 -7.16 -8.47
CA VAL A 7 27.57 -6.48 -7.86
C VAL A 7 27.71 -4.96 -8.00
N ILE A 8 28.86 -4.40 -7.66
CA ILE A 8 29.14 -2.96 -7.82
C ILE A 8 29.01 -2.55 -9.29
N ALA A 9 29.56 -3.34 -10.21
CA ALA A 9 29.45 -3.07 -11.64
C ALA A 9 28.00 -3.07 -12.13
N ALA A 10 27.17 -4.03 -11.68
CA ALA A 10 25.75 -4.08 -12.04
C ALA A 10 24.97 -2.84 -11.58
N TYR A 11 25.16 -2.40 -10.32
CA TYR A 11 24.53 -1.17 -9.82
C TYR A 11 25.05 0.08 -10.53
N SER A 12 26.36 0.14 -10.84
CA SER A 12 26.93 1.27 -11.59
C SER A 12 26.38 1.37 -13.01
N ILE A 13 26.20 0.23 -13.69
CA ILE A 13 25.57 0.17 -15.02
C ILE A 13 24.10 0.63 -14.92
N MET A 14 23.34 0.13 -13.95
CA MET A 14 21.94 0.55 -13.74
C MET A 14 21.84 2.07 -13.52
N MET A 15 22.67 2.62 -12.63
CA MET A 15 22.68 4.08 -12.39
C MET A 15 23.12 4.85 -13.63
N GLY A 16 24.10 4.36 -14.37
CA GLY A 16 24.53 4.94 -15.65
C GLY A 16 23.39 5.00 -16.67
N LEU A 17 22.63 3.91 -16.81
CA LEU A 17 21.46 3.87 -17.70
C LEU A 17 20.36 4.87 -17.28
N ILE A 18 20.08 5.01 -15.99
CA ILE A 18 19.10 5.98 -15.49
C ILE A 18 19.56 7.42 -15.79
N ILE A 19 20.85 7.71 -15.61
CA ILE A 19 21.42 9.02 -15.93
C ILE A 19 21.34 9.29 -17.44
N LEU A 20 21.64 8.30 -18.29
CA LEU A 20 21.48 8.42 -19.74
C LEU A 20 20.04 8.75 -20.14
N VAL A 21 19.06 8.09 -19.54
CA VAL A 21 17.63 8.42 -19.76
C VAL A 21 17.34 9.86 -19.33
N GLY A 22 17.92 10.31 -18.22
CA GLY A 22 17.77 11.70 -17.74
C GLY A 22 18.32 12.74 -18.74
N ILE A 23 19.46 12.45 -19.37
CA ILE A 23 20.12 13.35 -20.31
C ILE A 23 19.46 13.31 -21.70
N PHE A 24 19.15 12.13 -22.22
CA PHE A 24 18.65 11.96 -23.59
C PHE A 24 17.13 12.10 -23.73
N GLN A 25 16.36 11.83 -22.67
CA GLN A 25 14.89 11.96 -22.70
C GLN A 25 14.41 13.06 -21.77
N SER A 26 14.30 12.76 -20.46
CA SER A 26 13.97 13.73 -19.44
C SER A 26 14.29 13.23 -18.03
N TRP A 27 14.66 14.14 -17.14
CA TRP A 27 14.83 13.84 -15.71
C TRP A 27 13.54 13.36 -15.04
N ASN A 28 12.41 13.79 -15.57
CA ASN A 28 11.09 13.39 -15.09
C ASN A 28 10.85 11.87 -15.29
N ILE A 29 11.23 11.33 -16.45
CA ILE A 29 11.16 9.90 -16.77
C ILE A 29 12.20 9.11 -15.96
N ALA A 30 13.43 9.59 -15.91
CA ALA A 30 14.51 8.94 -15.16
C ALA A 30 14.17 8.73 -13.68
N LEU A 31 13.64 9.76 -13.03
CA LEU A 31 13.20 9.69 -11.63
C LEU A 31 11.99 8.77 -11.44
N SER A 32 11.07 8.71 -12.41
CA SER A 32 9.97 7.75 -12.36
C SER A 32 10.48 6.32 -12.39
N ILE A 33 11.42 6.01 -13.28
CA ILE A 33 12.06 4.69 -13.35
C ILE A 33 12.81 4.39 -12.05
N PHE A 34 13.55 5.36 -11.52
CA PHE A 34 14.28 5.20 -10.26
C PHE A 34 13.35 4.89 -9.08
N ASN A 35 12.22 5.60 -8.97
CA ASN A 35 11.21 5.34 -7.95
C ASN A 35 10.60 3.94 -8.08
N LEU A 36 10.31 3.48 -9.30
CA LEU A 36 9.86 2.11 -9.54
C LEU A 36 10.92 1.08 -9.14
N CYS A 37 12.20 1.34 -9.40
CA CYS A 37 13.29 0.48 -8.95
C CYS A 37 13.35 0.39 -7.42
N LEU A 38 13.16 1.50 -6.70
CA LEU A 38 13.15 1.51 -5.23
C LEU A 38 11.96 0.73 -4.66
N ILE A 39 10.76 0.91 -5.23
CA ILE A 39 9.57 0.14 -4.84
C ILE A 39 9.80 -1.36 -5.08
N SER A 40 10.33 -1.72 -6.26
CA SER A 40 10.66 -3.11 -6.60
C SER A 40 11.72 -3.70 -5.68
N ALA A 41 12.69 -2.88 -5.23
CA ALA A 41 13.70 -3.31 -4.26
C ALA A 41 13.08 -3.69 -2.91
N VAL A 42 12.09 -2.92 -2.41
CA VAL A 42 11.35 -3.26 -1.19
C VAL A 42 10.64 -4.62 -1.34
N MET A 43 9.93 -4.82 -2.45
CA MET A 43 9.24 -6.09 -2.72
C MET A 43 10.22 -7.27 -2.83
N THR A 44 11.33 -7.06 -3.53
CA THR A 44 12.37 -8.09 -3.73
C THR A 44 13.06 -8.45 -2.42
N MET A 45 13.30 -7.49 -1.52
CA MET A 45 13.84 -7.77 -0.18
C MET A 45 12.89 -8.66 0.62
N GLY A 46 11.59 -8.38 0.61
CA GLY A 46 10.58 -9.22 1.26
C GLY A 46 10.55 -10.64 0.70
N ALA A 47 10.56 -10.77 -0.63
CA ALA A 47 10.62 -12.07 -1.30
C ALA A 47 11.92 -12.83 -0.99
N ASN A 48 13.07 -12.13 -0.94
CA ASN A 48 14.37 -12.74 -0.66
C ASN A 48 14.48 -13.28 0.78
N ILE A 49 13.84 -12.64 1.76
CA ILE A 49 13.79 -13.17 3.14
C ILE A 49 13.10 -14.53 3.15
N GLN A 50 12.00 -14.66 2.42
CA GLN A 50 11.23 -15.91 2.38
C GLN A 50 11.91 -16.97 1.51
N TRP A 51 12.25 -16.63 0.28
CA TRP A 51 12.81 -17.58 -0.69
C TRP A 51 14.31 -17.82 -0.50
N GLY A 52 15.08 -16.73 -0.36
CA GLY A 52 16.54 -16.81 -0.27
C GLY A 52 17.04 -17.34 1.06
N TYR A 53 16.48 -16.85 2.18
CA TYR A 53 16.96 -17.21 3.52
C TYR A 53 16.15 -18.33 4.16
N ALA A 54 14.83 -18.31 4.07
CA ALA A 54 13.98 -19.33 4.69
C ALA A 54 13.75 -20.55 3.79
N GLY A 55 14.07 -20.48 2.49
CA GLY A 55 13.83 -21.56 1.52
C GLY A 55 12.34 -21.82 1.25
N LEU A 56 11.47 -20.87 1.59
CA LEU A 56 10.03 -20.97 1.46
C LEU A 56 9.55 -20.29 0.19
N ILE A 57 9.01 -21.04 -0.76
CA ILE A 57 8.46 -20.49 -2.00
C ILE A 57 7.09 -19.90 -1.69
N ASN A 58 6.95 -18.58 -1.79
CA ASN A 58 5.69 -17.87 -1.59
C ASN A 58 5.35 -17.02 -2.82
N PHE A 59 4.28 -17.40 -3.51
CA PHE A 59 3.73 -16.63 -4.64
C PHE A 59 2.63 -15.65 -4.24
N GLY A 60 2.30 -15.57 -2.94
CA GLY A 60 1.26 -14.72 -2.40
C GLY A 60 1.63 -13.25 -2.21
N ILE A 61 2.70 -12.75 -2.82
CA ILE A 61 3.21 -11.37 -2.62
C ILE A 61 2.14 -10.32 -2.96
N MET A 62 1.34 -10.56 -4.00
CA MET A 62 0.29 -9.63 -4.43
C MET A 62 -0.80 -9.42 -3.38
N GLY A 63 -1.15 -10.44 -2.59
CA GLY A 63 -2.10 -10.32 -1.48
C GLY A 63 -1.60 -9.38 -0.38
N TYR A 64 -0.32 -9.44 -0.04
CA TYR A 64 0.27 -8.50 0.92
C TYR A 64 0.30 -7.07 0.38
N THR A 65 0.58 -6.89 -0.91
CA THR A 65 0.55 -5.58 -1.57
C THR A 65 -0.86 -5.01 -1.58
N ALA A 66 -1.88 -5.84 -1.85
CA ALA A 66 -3.28 -5.44 -1.81
C ALA A 66 -3.72 -4.98 -0.41
N LEU A 67 -3.26 -5.66 0.65
CA LEU A 67 -3.50 -5.22 2.03
C LEU A 67 -2.83 -3.89 2.37
N GLY A 68 -1.65 -3.62 1.79
CA GLY A 68 -1.01 -2.31 1.88
C GLY A 68 -1.85 -1.21 1.23
N GLY A 69 -2.42 -1.48 0.05
CA GLY A 69 -3.36 -0.58 -0.64
C GLY A 69 -4.64 -0.35 0.17
N LEU A 70 -5.21 -1.41 0.73
CA LEU A 70 -6.37 -1.33 1.63
C LEU A 70 -6.08 -0.43 2.84
N ALA A 71 -4.93 -0.60 3.49
CA ALA A 71 -4.53 0.23 4.62
C ALA A 71 -4.39 1.72 4.22
N ALA A 72 -3.92 2.01 3.01
CA ALA A 72 -3.83 3.38 2.51
C ALA A 72 -5.22 4.02 2.37
N VAL A 73 -6.21 3.27 1.88
CA VAL A 73 -7.60 3.73 1.78
C VAL A 73 -8.19 3.97 3.16
N LEU A 74 -8.13 2.98 4.07
CA LEU A 74 -8.72 3.05 5.40
C LEU A 74 -8.13 4.15 6.29
N ILE A 75 -6.85 4.47 6.11
CA ILE A 75 -6.18 5.43 6.97
C ILE A 75 -6.15 6.84 6.37
N SER A 76 -5.88 6.97 5.07
CA SER A 76 -5.54 8.26 4.47
C SER A 76 -6.68 8.96 3.76
N VAL A 77 -7.68 8.25 3.26
CA VAL A 77 -8.85 8.87 2.65
C VAL A 77 -9.68 9.57 3.71
N ASN A 78 -10.27 10.71 3.39
CA ASN A 78 -11.19 11.37 4.30
C ASN A 78 -12.47 10.55 4.46
N PRO A 79 -13.09 10.52 5.66
CA PRO A 79 -14.36 9.83 5.85
C PRO A 79 -15.45 10.49 4.98
N VAL A 80 -16.28 9.66 4.35
CA VAL A 80 -17.42 10.11 3.55
C VAL A 80 -18.64 10.20 4.47
N GLN A 81 -18.97 11.41 4.92
CA GLN A 81 -20.04 11.62 5.91
C GLN A 81 -21.40 11.12 5.43
N GLU A 82 -21.70 11.28 4.15
CA GLU A 82 -22.96 10.83 3.54
C GLU A 82 -23.09 9.30 3.63
N ALA A 83 -22.03 8.56 3.30
CA ALA A 83 -21.99 7.11 3.40
C ALA A 83 -22.07 6.63 4.86
N TRP A 84 -21.41 7.33 5.79
CA TRP A 84 -21.52 7.05 7.21
C TRP A 84 -22.93 7.27 7.76
N SER A 85 -23.63 8.32 7.32
CA SER A 85 -25.02 8.57 7.73
C SER A 85 -26.01 7.58 7.12
N ALA A 86 -25.73 7.06 5.91
CA ALA A 86 -26.59 6.12 5.21
C ALA A 86 -26.56 4.70 5.81
N GLY A 87 -25.36 4.15 6.07
CA GLY A 87 -25.21 2.75 6.49
C GLY A 87 -24.16 2.49 7.56
N GLY A 88 -23.42 3.51 8.01
CA GLY A 88 -22.30 3.34 8.93
C GLY A 88 -22.65 2.69 10.27
N LEU A 89 -23.85 2.97 10.82
CA LEU A 89 -24.31 2.34 12.05
C LEU A 89 -24.51 0.83 11.90
N ASN A 90 -25.04 0.37 10.77
CA ASN A 90 -25.24 -1.05 10.49
C ASN A 90 -23.88 -1.78 10.42
N ILE A 91 -22.89 -1.14 9.81
CA ILE A 91 -21.52 -1.68 9.73
C ILE A 91 -20.89 -1.75 11.11
N LEU A 92 -20.98 -0.71 11.93
CA LEU A 92 -20.47 -0.72 13.30
C LEU A 92 -21.15 -1.82 14.13
N PHE A 93 -22.46 -1.98 14.03
CA PHE A 93 -23.19 -3.02 14.73
C PHE A 93 -22.77 -4.42 14.26
N SER A 94 -22.57 -4.61 12.96
CA SER A 94 -22.04 -5.85 12.39
C SER A 94 -20.64 -6.18 12.92
N LEU A 95 -19.78 -5.18 13.09
CA LEU A 95 -18.45 -5.34 13.69
C LEU A 95 -18.55 -5.82 15.14
N PHE A 96 -19.46 -5.26 15.94
CA PHE A 96 -19.72 -5.73 17.30
C PHE A 96 -20.24 -7.18 17.34
N LEU A 97 -21.09 -7.56 16.37
CA LEU A 97 -21.57 -8.94 16.25
C LEU A 97 -20.42 -9.91 15.90
N ILE A 98 -19.49 -9.51 15.02
CA ILE A 98 -18.30 -10.31 14.70
C ILE A 98 -17.45 -10.52 15.96
N ILE A 99 -17.17 -9.45 16.71
CA ILE A 99 -16.42 -9.55 17.97
C ILE A 99 -17.15 -10.46 18.96
N GLY A 100 -18.47 -10.29 19.11
CA GLY A 100 -19.31 -11.13 19.96
C GLY A 100 -19.25 -12.62 19.57
N MET A 101 -19.31 -12.91 18.28
CA MET A 101 -19.20 -14.28 17.74
C MET A 101 -17.83 -14.90 18.08
N VAL A 102 -16.75 -14.14 17.87
CA VAL A 102 -15.38 -14.60 18.19
C VAL A 102 -15.23 -14.86 19.69
N LEU A 103 -15.77 -13.98 20.55
CA LEU A 103 -15.74 -14.17 22.01
C LEU A 103 -16.58 -15.38 22.44
N ALA A 104 -17.75 -15.60 21.82
CA ALA A 104 -18.59 -16.76 22.09
C ALA A 104 -17.87 -18.08 21.72
N VAL A 105 -17.23 -18.12 20.55
CA VAL A 105 -16.42 -19.27 20.13
C VAL A 105 -15.26 -19.51 21.12
N ARG A 106 -14.52 -18.47 21.51
CA ARG A 106 -13.44 -18.59 22.48
C ARG A 106 -13.94 -19.05 23.85
N TYR A 107 -15.09 -18.59 24.31
CA TYR A 107 -15.72 -19.04 25.54
C TYR A 107 -16.05 -20.54 25.50
N VAL A 108 -16.66 -21.00 24.40
CA VAL A 108 -16.97 -22.45 24.21
C VAL A 108 -15.71 -23.29 24.16
N LEU A 109 -14.66 -22.81 23.47
CA LEU A 109 -13.35 -23.49 23.42
C LEU A 109 -12.69 -23.63 24.78
N LYS A 110 -12.88 -22.64 25.68
CA LYS A 110 -12.30 -22.65 27.03
C LYS A 110 -13.13 -23.48 28.02
N LYS A 111 -14.45 -23.47 27.90
CA LYS A 111 -15.37 -24.09 28.88
C LYS A 111 -15.60 -25.58 28.64
N TYR A 112 -15.61 -26.01 27.39
CA TYR A 112 -15.91 -27.41 27.05
C TYR A 112 -14.67 -28.17 26.58
N GLU A 113 -14.49 -29.41 27.06
CA GLU A 113 -13.44 -30.30 26.60
C GLU A 113 -13.63 -30.71 25.14
N LYS A 114 -12.58 -31.22 24.50
CA LYS A 114 -12.65 -31.69 23.10
C LYS A 114 -13.68 -32.83 22.95
N SER A 115 -14.84 -32.50 22.37
CA SER A 115 -15.95 -33.44 22.12
C SER A 115 -16.60 -33.09 20.77
N LYS A 116 -17.29 -34.06 20.19
CA LYS A 116 -18.14 -33.87 19.00
C LYS A 116 -19.20 -32.80 19.26
N THR A 117 -19.79 -32.81 20.45
CA THR A 117 -20.79 -31.80 20.88
C THR A 117 -20.21 -30.38 20.84
N ARG A 118 -18.96 -30.17 21.32
CA ARG A 118 -18.28 -28.87 21.24
C ARG A 118 -18.13 -28.40 19.80
N THR A 119 -17.75 -29.30 18.90
CA THR A 119 -17.60 -28.98 17.47
C THR A 119 -18.92 -28.56 16.84
N TYR A 120 -20.03 -29.25 17.16
CA TYR A 120 -21.35 -28.86 16.68
C TYR A 120 -21.82 -27.51 17.22
N ILE A 121 -21.58 -27.23 18.51
CA ILE A 121 -21.90 -25.92 19.12
C ILE A 121 -21.13 -24.80 18.43
N ILE A 122 -19.82 -24.96 18.19
CA ILE A 122 -19.00 -23.97 17.49
C ILE A 122 -19.47 -23.79 16.06
N ALA A 123 -19.77 -24.87 15.34
CA ALA A 123 -20.30 -24.79 13.98
C ALA A 123 -21.65 -24.04 13.95
N ALA A 124 -22.55 -24.32 14.88
CA ALA A 124 -23.83 -23.62 15.00
C ALA A 124 -23.63 -22.12 15.28
N ILE A 125 -22.73 -21.73 16.22
CA ILE A 125 -22.42 -20.33 16.52
C ILE A 125 -21.87 -19.61 15.27
N ILE A 126 -20.98 -20.25 14.50
CA ILE A 126 -20.40 -19.66 13.30
C ILE A 126 -21.49 -19.50 12.22
N ILE A 127 -22.26 -20.53 11.94
CA ILE A 127 -23.30 -20.49 10.89
C ILE A 127 -24.37 -19.45 11.24
N LEU A 128 -24.92 -19.49 12.43
CA LEU A 128 -25.93 -18.52 12.88
C LEU A 128 -25.34 -17.10 12.95
N GLY A 129 -24.10 -16.98 13.44
CA GLY A 129 -23.40 -15.70 13.49
C GLY A 129 -23.23 -15.09 12.10
N ILE A 130 -22.80 -15.86 11.10
CA ILE A 130 -22.66 -15.38 9.72
C ILE A 130 -24.02 -14.92 9.15
N ILE A 131 -25.08 -15.70 9.37
CA ILE A 131 -26.43 -15.34 8.89
C ILE A 131 -26.89 -14.02 9.51
N ILE A 132 -26.76 -13.86 10.84
CA ILE A 132 -27.18 -12.65 11.56
C ILE A 132 -26.35 -11.46 11.11
N ILE A 133 -25.02 -11.61 11.02
CA ILE A 133 -24.12 -10.53 10.58
C ILE A 133 -24.51 -10.09 9.17
N ARG A 134 -24.73 -11.01 8.26
CA ARG A 134 -25.13 -10.69 6.90
C ARG A 134 -26.46 -9.96 6.82
N PHE A 135 -27.47 -10.44 7.55
CA PHE A 135 -28.79 -9.79 7.62
C PHE A 135 -28.72 -8.33 8.12
N VAL A 136 -27.79 -8.05 9.04
CA VAL A 136 -27.61 -6.69 9.59
C VAL A 136 -26.73 -5.83 8.69
N SER A 137 -25.69 -6.40 8.07
CA SER A 137 -24.75 -5.63 7.25
C SER A 137 -25.27 -5.31 5.86
N GLU A 138 -26.02 -6.21 5.23
CA GLU A 138 -26.45 -6.10 3.83
C GLU A 138 -27.24 -4.80 3.54
N PRO A 139 -28.28 -4.41 4.32
CA PRO A 139 -28.98 -3.14 4.09
C PRO A 139 -28.09 -1.91 4.28
N GLY A 140 -27.10 -1.99 5.18
CA GLY A 140 -26.14 -0.91 5.39
C GLY A 140 -25.14 -0.78 4.23
N ILE A 141 -24.69 -1.91 3.68
CA ILE A 141 -23.78 -1.96 2.53
C ILE A 141 -24.47 -1.38 1.29
N GLU A 142 -25.68 -1.83 0.98
CA GLU A 142 -26.47 -1.30 -0.15
C GLU A 142 -26.69 0.21 -0.02
N ALA A 143 -27.11 0.68 1.15
CA ALA A 143 -27.30 2.11 1.40
C ALA A 143 -26.01 2.94 1.22
N ILE A 144 -24.83 2.40 1.59
CA ILE A 144 -23.55 3.07 1.40
C ILE A 144 -23.19 3.15 -0.10
N GLU A 145 -23.35 2.06 -0.83
CA GLU A 145 -23.02 1.97 -2.24
C GLU A 145 -23.92 2.82 -3.13
N GLU A 146 -25.16 3.05 -2.73
CA GLU A 146 -26.15 3.90 -3.43
C GLU A 146 -25.90 5.40 -3.27
N VAL A 147 -25.14 5.87 -2.29
CA VAL A 147 -24.92 7.32 -2.04
C VAL A 147 -24.36 8.04 -3.28
N ASP A 148 -23.33 7.57 -3.87
CA ASP A 148 -22.80 7.97 -5.18
C ASP A 148 -21.88 6.85 -5.71
N PRO A 149 -22.43 5.91 -6.47
CA PRO A 149 -21.67 4.76 -6.97
C PRO A 149 -20.42 5.13 -7.78
N ALA A 150 -20.41 6.33 -8.37
CA ALA A 150 -19.31 6.81 -9.19
C ALA A 150 -18.16 7.43 -8.37
N LYS A 151 -18.46 8.09 -7.24
CA LYS A 151 -17.48 8.89 -6.49
C LYS A 151 -17.33 8.50 -5.02
N THR A 152 -18.41 8.36 -4.29
CA THR A 152 -18.42 8.29 -2.81
C THR A 152 -19.19 7.10 -2.24
N GLY A 153 -19.47 6.06 -3.04
CA GLY A 153 -20.14 4.83 -2.61
C GLY A 153 -19.26 3.93 -1.73
N PHE A 154 -18.56 4.49 -0.74
CA PHE A 154 -17.76 3.77 0.25
C PHE A 154 -17.55 4.63 1.51
N LEU A 155 -17.21 3.99 2.63
CA LEU A 155 -17.07 4.70 3.92
C LEU A 155 -15.95 5.71 4.00
N GLY A 156 -14.92 5.58 3.14
CA GLY A 156 -13.69 6.32 3.27
C GLY A 156 -12.81 5.81 4.40
N GLY A 157 -11.88 6.63 4.86
CA GLY A 157 -10.92 6.31 5.90
C GLY A 157 -10.94 7.31 7.04
N PHE A 158 -9.86 7.31 7.83
CA PHE A 158 -9.71 8.19 9.00
C PHE A 158 -9.19 9.59 8.65
N GLY A 159 -8.78 9.85 7.42
CA GLY A 159 -8.22 11.14 6.99
C GLY A 159 -6.83 11.45 7.58
N LEU A 160 -6.12 10.45 8.11
CA LEU A 160 -4.79 10.60 8.70
C LEU A 160 -3.70 10.69 7.62
N PRO A 161 -2.49 11.19 7.96
CA PRO A 161 -1.36 11.17 7.05
C PRO A 161 -1.04 9.75 6.56
N ILE A 162 -0.71 9.62 5.27
CA ILE A 162 -0.49 8.32 4.61
C ILE A 162 0.64 7.49 5.24
N ILE A 163 1.59 8.12 5.94
CA ILE A 163 2.68 7.43 6.63
C ILE A 163 2.14 6.44 7.68
N PHE A 164 1.03 6.76 8.35
CA PHE A 164 0.38 5.84 9.28
C PHE A 164 -0.18 4.59 8.59
N SER A 165 -0.59 4.71 7.33
CA SER A 165 -1.06 3.56 6.56
C SER A 165 0.01 2.49 6.33
N TRP A 166 1.28 2.87 6.31
CA TRP A 166 2.39 1.93 6.17
C TRP A 166 2.53 1.02 7.39
N ILE A 167 2.34 1.59 8.59
CA ILE A 167 2.35 0.81 9.85
C ILE A 167 1.16 -0.14 9.88
N VAL A 168 -0.04 0.36 9.56
CA VAL A 168 -1.27 -0.46 9.54
C VAL A 168 -1.20 -1.52 8.44
N GLY A 169 -0.69 -1.18 7.25
CA GLY A 169 -0.47 -2.14 6.16
C GLY A 169 0.53 -3.23 6.54
N ALA A 170 1.61 -2.88 7.24
CA ALA A 170 2.57 -3.85 7.76
C ALA A 170 1.92 -4.80 8.79
N LEU A 171 1.04 -4.28 9.67
CA LEU A 171 0.30 -5.10 10.63
C LEU A 171 -0.71 -6.04 9.93
N PHE A 172 -1.43 -5.56 8.92
CA PHE A 172 -2.35 -6.40 8.14
C PHE A 172 -1.59 -7.50 7.39
N ALA A 173 -0.52 -7.14 6.70
CA ALA A 173 0.34 -8.10 6.02
C ALA A 173 0.97 -9.12 6.99
N GLY A 174 1.45 -8.66 8.15
CA GLY A 174 1.99 -9.50 9.21
C GLY A 174 0.93 -10.44 9.81
N GLY A 175 -0.29 -9.96 10.02
CA GLY A 175 -1.43 -10.77 10.46
C GLY A 175 -1.77 -11.87 9.46
N LEU A 176 -1.86 -11.52 8.17
CA LEU A 176 -2.07 -12.51 7.10
C LEU A 176 -0.92 -13.52 7.03
N ALA A 177 0.33 -13.05 7.10
CA ALA A 177 1.50 -13.91 7.09
C ALA A 177 1.50 -14.90 8.28
N PHE A 178 1.07 -14.45 9.47
CA PHE A 178 0.92 -15.32 10.63
C PHE A 178 -0.14 -16.41 10.42
N VAL A 179 -1.28 -16.08 9.83
CA VAL A 179 -2.34 -17.04 9.50
C VAL A 179 -1.84 -18.07 8.47
N ILE A 180 -1.24 -17.57 7.37
CA ILE A 180 -0.66 -18.43 6.33
C ILE A 180 0.42 -19.34 6.93
N GLY A 181 1.30 -18.79 7.77
CA GLY A 181 2.34 -19.54 8.44
C GLY A 181 1.77 -20.70 9.27
N LYS A 182 0.74 -20.46 10.07
CA LYS A 182 0.10 -21.52 10.87
C LYS A 182 -0.56 -22.63 10.04
N VAL A 183 -1.11 -22.28 8.89
CA VAL A 183 -1.87 -23.23 8.06
C VAL A 183 -0.96 -23.94 7.05
N ALA A 184 -0.02 -23.20 6.45
CA ALA A 184 0.70 -23.64 5.28
C ALA A 184 2.15 -24.11 5.53
N LEU A 185 2.80 -23.72 6.64
CA LEU A 185 4.20 -24.09 6.92
C LEU A 185 4.44 -25.61 7.08
N GLY A 186 3.40 -26.39 7.35
CA GLY A 186 3.49 -27.85 7.38
C GLY A 186 3.42 -28.53 6.00
N LEU A 187 3.18 -27.76 4.93
CA LEU A 187 3.06 -28.31 3.59
C LEU A 187 4.44 -28.47 2.92
N ARG A 188 4.53 -29.40 1.97
CA ARG A 188 5.70 -29.49 1.08
C ARG A 188 5.81 -28.23 0.23
N ALA A 189 7.02 -27.88 -0.19
CA ALA A 189 7.33 -26.63 -0.89
C ALA A 189 6.39 -26.33 -2.07
N ASP A 190 6.07 -27.32 -2.90
CA ASP A 190 5.18 -27.18 -4.05
C ASP A 190 3.75 -26.83 -3.65
N TYR A 191 3.22 -27.50 -2.61
CA TYR A 191 1.88 -27.22 -2.07
C TYR A 191 1.83 -25.89 -1.34
N LEU A 192 2.92 -25.49 -0.67
CA LEU A 192 3.05 -24.17 -0.05
C LEU A 192 2.96 -23.06 -1.10
N ALA A 193 3.65 -23.21 -2.23
CA ALA A 193 3.62 -22.25 -3.32
C ALA A 193 2.21 -22.05 -3.88
N ILE A 194 1.48 -23.15 -4.14
CA ILE A 194 0.10 -23.10 -4.64
C ILE A 194 -0.85 -22.54 -3.58
N ALA A 195 -0.72 -22.96 -2.32
CA ALA A 195 -1.57 -22.47 -1.23
C ALA A 195 -1.41 -20.97 -1.01
N THR A 196 -0.18 -20.44 -1.04
CA THR A 196 0.07 -19.00 -0.89
C THR A 196 -0.50 -18.19 -2.05
N LEU A 197 -0.41 -18.71 -3.28
CA LEU A 197 -1.03 -18.10 -4.44
C LEU A 197 -2.55 -18.02 -4.28
N LEU A 198 -3.20 -19.14 -3.96
CA LEU A 198 -4.66 -19.19 -3.78
C LEU A 198 -5.15 -18.27 -2.66
N ILE A 199 -4.46 -18.24 -1.51
CA ILE A 199 -4.82 -17.35 -0.42
C ILE A 199 -4.68 -15.87 -0.85
N SER A 200 -3.65 -15.55 -1.61
CA SER A 200 -3.46 -14.21 -2.18
C SER A 200 -4.61 -13.81 -3.10
N GLU A 201 -5.03 -14.70 -4.00
CA GLU A 201 -6.15 -14.45 -4.89
C GLU A 201 -7.48 -14.28 -4.13
N ILE A 202 -7.70 -15.06 -3.07
CA ILE A 202 -8.87 -14.90 -2.20
C ILE A 202 -8.87 -13.51 -1.54
N VAL A 203 -7.73 -13.07 -1.00
CA VAL A 203 -7.61 -11.74 -0.38
C VAL A 203 -7.89 -10.64 -1.40
N ILE A 204 -7.31 -10.74 -2.59
CA ILE A 204 -7.54 -9.78 -3.68
C ILE A 204 -9.01 -9.79 -4.12
N ALA A 205 -9.62 -10.96 -4.24
CA ALA A 205 -11.03 -11.09 -4.61
C ALA A 205 -11.94 -10.41 -3.56
N ILE A 206 -11.71 -10.66 -2.27
CA ILE A 206 -12.45 -9.99 -1.20
C ILE A 206 -12.32 -8.46 -1.32
N ILE A 207 -11.09 -7.94 -1.44
CA ILE A 207 -10.86 -6.49 -1.55
C ILE A 207 -11.57 -5.91 -2.79
N LYS A 208 -11.60 -6.64 -3.91
CA LYS A 208 -12.25 -6.19 -5.15
C LYS A 208 -13.77 -6.21 -5.08
N HIS A 209 -14.36 -7.07 -4.27
CA HIS A 209 -15.82 -7.20 -4.16
C HIS A 209 -16.45 -6.40 -3.01
N GLU A 210 -15.64 -5.87 -2.10
CA GLU A 210 -16.12 -5.07 -0.98
C GLU A 210 -16.08 -3.57 -1.31
N ASP A 211 -16.97 -3.12 -2.23
CA ASP A 211 -17.02 -1.74 -2.73
C ASP A 211 -17.24 -0.73 -1.61
N TRP A 212 -18.12 -1.02 -0.65
CA TRP A 212 -18.43 -0.18 0.49
C TRP A 212 -17.23 0.15 1.39
N LEU A 213 -16.21 -0.72 1.42
CA LEU A 213 -15.02 -0.57 2.26
C LEU A 213 -13.82 -0.02 1.47
N THR A 214 -13.57 -0.59 0.29
CA THR A 214 -12.34 -0.38 -0.49
C THR A 214 -12.56 0.40 -1.77
N ARG A 215 -13.82 0.62 -2.14
CA ARG A 215 -14.26 1.04 -3.46
C ARG A 215 -14.03 -0.02 -4.55
N GLY A 216 -13.72 -1.25 -4.16
CA GLY A 216 -13.60 -2.40 -5.04
C GLY A 216 -12.56 -2.23 -6.15
N VAL A 217 -12.99 -2.39 -7.38
CA VAL A 217 -12.15 -2.23 -8.59
C VAL A 217 -12.04 -0.78 -9.07
N LYS A 218 -12.80 0.14 -8.49
CA LYS A 218 -12.83 1.55 -8.88
C LYS A 218 -11.63 2.30 -8.31
N ASN A 219 -11.18 3.35 -8.99
CA ASN A 219 -10.06 4.15 -8.51
C ASN A 219 -10.44 4.97 -7.28
N VAL A 220 -9.62 4.93 -6.25
CA VAL A 220 -9.75 5.77 -5.06
C VAL A 220 -9.12 7.13 -5.33
N ILE A 221 -9.90 8.19 -5.16
CA ILE A 221 -9.48 9.58 -5.35
C ILE A 221 -9.28 10.21 -3.96
N GLY A 222 -8.38 11.19 -3.85
CA GLY A 222 -8.21 11.98 -2.62
C GLY A 222 -7.23 11.38 -1.60
N LEU A 223 -6.39 10.42 -1.99
CA LEU A 223 -5.27 9.98 -1.16
C LEU A 223 -4.31 11.13 -0.89
N LYS A 224 -4.05 11.40 0.39
CA LYS A 224 -3.08 12.42 0.79
C LYS A 224 -1.66 11.97 0.43
N ARG A 225 -0.89 12.87 -0.16
CA ARG A 225 0.50 12.58 -0.56
C ARG A 225 1.47 12.95 0.57
N PRO A 226 2.55 12.19 0.79
CA PRO A 226 3.62 12.56 1.73
C PRO A 226 4.55 13.64 1.17
N ALA A 227 4.48 13.91 -0.12
CA ALA A 227 5.21 14.96 -0.82
C ALA A 227 4.29 16.16 -1.13
N PRO A 228 4.84 17.38 -1.27
CA PRO A 228 4.05 18.54 -1.62
C PRO A 228 3.38 18.37 -2.99
N TYR A 229 2.22 19.02 -3.19
CA TYR A 229 1.55 19.02 -4.49
C TYR A 229 2.28 19.96 -5.46
N GLU A 230 2.40 19.53 -6.71
CA GLU A 230 3.05 20.30 -7.78
C GLU A 230 2.42 21.70 -7.93
N VAL A 231 1.08 21.77 -7.85
CA VAL A 231 0.33 23.04 -7.97
C VAL A 231 0.70 24.02 -6.85
N ASN A 232 0.88 23.54 -5.63
CA ASN A 232 1.26 24.40 -4.51
C ASN A 232 2.70 24.94 -4.69
N LEU A 233 3.62 24.10 -5.18
CA LEU A 233 5.00 24.52 -5.47
C LEU A 233 5.05 25.58 -6.56
N GLN A 234 4.23 25.44 -7.61
CA GLN A 234 4.15 26.39 -8.72
C GLN A 234 3.64 27.77 -8.31
N GLN A 235 2.97 27.88 -7.17
CA GLN A 235 2.45 29.14 -6.62
C GLN A 235 3.35 29.72 -5.51
N THR A 236 4.45 29.06 -5.15
CA THR A 236 5.28 29.44 -4.02
C THR A 236 6.53 30.20 -4.50
N ASP A 237 6.71 31.43 -4.04
CA ASP A 237 7.79 32.34 -4.47
C ASP A 237 9.19 31.75 -4.32
N TRP A 238 9.48 31.06 -3.20
CA TRP A 238 10.78 30.44 -3.00
C TRP A 238 11.13 29.41 -4.07
N PHE A 239 10.12 28.65 -4.54
CA PHE A 239 10.32 27.63 -5.56
C PHE A 239 10.50 28.24 -6.94
N ILE A 240 9.69 29.26 -7.27
CA ILE A 240 9.81 30.01 -8.53
C ILE A 240 11.20 30.66 -8.63
N ASN A 241 11.65 31.34 -7.58
CA ASN A 241 12.99 31.95 -7.51
C ASN A 241 14.12 30.90 -7.64
N LEU A 242 13.93 29.71 -7.04
CA LEU A 242 14.88 28.61 -7.17
C LEU A 242 14.99 28.15 -8.63
N VAL A 243 13.87 27.93 -9.30
CA VAL A 243 13.82 27.50 -10.72
C VAL A 243 14.40 28.58 -11.64
N GLU A 244 14.07 29.85 -11.40
CA GLU A 244 14.63 30.99 -12.17
C GLU A 244 16.15 31.04 -12.02
N LYS A 245 16.67 30.88 -10.81
CA LYS A 245 18.12 30.87 -10.54
C LYS A 245 18.82 29.72 -11.28
N PHE A 246 18.25 28.51 -11.26
CA PHE A 246 18.84 27.35 -11.96
C PHE A 246 18.77 27.46 -13.48
N ASN A 247 17.78 28.17 -14.02
CA ASN A 247 17.60 28.36 -15.46
C ASN A 247 18.00 29.77 -15.95
N SER A 248 18.64 30.56 -15.12
CA SER A 248 19.04 31.94 -15.44
C SER A 248 19.82 32.04 -16.74
N GLY A 249 20.73 31.09 -17.02
CA GLY A 249 21.50 31.07 -18.27
C GLY A 249 20.62 30.92 -19.52
N LYS A 250 19.57 30.13 -19.48
CA LYS A 250 18.63 29.97 -20.59
C LYS A 250 17.66 31.14 -20.70
N LEU A 251 17.18 31.64 -19.58
CA LEU A 251 16.22 32.76 -19.51
C LEU A 251 16.83 34.09 -19.96
N ASN A 252 18.12 34.29 -19.72
CA ASN A 252 18.83 35.52 -20.13
C ASN A 252 19.09 35.54 -21.67
N LEU A 253 18.95 34.44 -22.36
CA LEU A 253 19.06 34.38 -23.82
C LEU A 253 17.75 34.83 -24.51
N ILE A 254 16.65 34.94 -23.79
CA ILE A 254 15.33 35.31 -24.31
C ILE A 254 15.18 36.80 -24.09
N SER A 255 15.14 37.57 -25.17
CA SER A 255 15.03 39.03 -25.15
C SER A 255 13.60 39.54 -24.94
N ASP A 256 12.62 38.79 -25.41
CA ASP A 256 11.20 39.17 -25.26
C ASP A 256 10.69 38.77 -23.86
N PHE A 257 10.05 39.77 -23.20
CA PHE A 257 9.52 39.59 -21.86
C PHE A 257 8.39 38.54 -21.81
N ALA A 258 7.51 38.49 -22.80
CA ALA A 258 6.40 37.56 -22.84
C ALA A 258 6.89 36.12 -23.04
N GLU A 259 7.86 35.90 -23.93
CA GLU A 259 8.50 34.60 -24.15
C GLU A 259 9.29 34.12 -22.93
N ARG A 260 10.01 35.05 -22.29
CA ARG A 260 10.75 34.76 -21.06
C ARG A 260 9.80 34.31 -19.93
N GLN A 261 8.66 34.95 -19.76
CA GLN A 261 7.66 34.56 -18.76
C GLN A 261 7.01 33.21 -19.08
N ALA A 262 6.72 32.94 -20.33
CA ALA A 262 6.21 31.63 -20.78
C ALA A 262 7.24 30.52 -20.54
N ALA A 263 8.50 30.74 -20.85
CA ALA A 263 9.59 29.82 -20.61
C ALA A 263 9.79 29.55 -19.12
N LEU A 264 9.73 30.61 -18.27
CA LEU A 264 9.81 30.45 -16.82
C LEU A 264 8.67 29.59 -16.28
N ASN A 265 7.44 29.82 -16.73
CA ASN A 265 6.28 29.03 -16.33
C ASN A 265 6.46 27.55 -16.71
N GLN A 266 6.99 27.29 -17.91
CA GLN A 266 7.26 25.91 -18.34
C GLN A 266 8.34 25.25 -17.45
N PHE A 267 9.43 25.96 -17.13
CA PHE A 267 10.46 25.45 -16.23
C PHE A 267 9.94 25.22 -14.81
N VAL A 268 9.01 26.04 -14.33
CA VAL A 268 8.36 25.87 -13.02
C VAL A 268 7.48 24.60 -13.01
N ILE A 269 6.72 24.35 -14.07
CA ILE A 269 5.89 23.14 -14.22
C ILE A 269 6.77 21.89 -14.26
N GLU A 270 7.79 21.86 -15.10
CA GLU A 270 8.72 20.72 -15.19
C GLU A 270 9.50 20.53 -13.87
N GLY A 271 10.03 21.60 -13.30
CA GLY A 271 10.77 21.61 -12.06
C GLY A 271 9.96 21.13 -10.88
N SER A 272 8.67 21.51 -10.78
CA SER A 272 7.79 21.04 -9.71
C SER A 272 7.58 19.52 -9.76
N SER A 273 7.39 18.95 -10.96
CA SER A 273 7.27 17.50 -11.14
C SER A 273 8.55 16.75 -10.78
N ILE A 274 9.72 17.28 -11.18
CA ILE A 274 11.03 16.72 -10.83
C ILE A 274 11.24 16.77 -9.30
N PHE A 275 10.95 17.91 -8.67
CA PHE A 275 11.12 18.09 -7.23
C PHE A 275 10.27 17.12 -6.42
N VAL A 276 8.99 16.96 -6.78
CA VAL A 276 8.09 15.99 -6.12
C VAL A 276 8.62 14.57 -6.26
N LYS A 277 9.09 14.19 -7.45
CA LYS A 277 9.68 12.85 -7.67
C LYS A 277 10.98 12.64 -6.89
N LEU A 278 11.79 13.68 -6.71
CA LEU A 278 12.96 13.63 -5.83
C LEU A 278 12.57 13.42 -4.37
N CYS A 279 11.51 14.09 -3.89
CA CYS A 279 10.98 13.85 -2.55
C CYS A 279 10.56 12.39 -2.36
N TYR A 280 9.87 11.80 -3.34
CA TYR A 280 9.52 10.37 -3.30
C TYR A 280 10.76 9.47 -3.35
N SER A 281 11.75 9.79 -4.20
CA SER A 281 13.00 9.04 -4.27
C SER A 281 13.72 9.02 -2.92
N GLY A 282 13.82 10.18 -2.26
CA GLY A 282 14.42 10.29 -0.93
C GLY A 282 13.67 9.47 0.11
N LEU A 283 12.35 9.55 0.11
CA LEU A 283 11.49 8.84 1.04
C LEU A 283 11.58 7.32 0.85
N PHE A 284 11.50 6.81 -0.38
CA PHE A 284 11.64 5.38 -0.67
C PHE A 284 13.05 4.87 -0.37
N LEU A 285 14.08 5.67 -0.61
CA LEU A 285 15.46 5.32 -0.26
C LEU A 285 15.62 5.15 1.27
N ILE A 286 15.02 6.05 2.06
CA ILE A 286 15.00 5.92 3.52
C ILE A 286 14.33 4.61 3.94
N VAL A 287 13.18 4.28 3.35
CA VAL A 287 12.48 3.01 3.61
C VAL A 287 13.34 1.81 3.27
N VAL A 288 14.01 1.81 2.10
CA VAL A 288 14.92 0.74 1.69
C VAL A 288 16.05 0.57 2.70
N ILE A 289 16.67 1.67 3.15
CA ILE A 289 17.76 1.62 4.14
C ILE A 289 17.26 1.06 5.48
N ILE A 290 16.10 1.52 5.97
CA ILE A 290 15.52 1.01 7.22
C ILE A 290 15.25 -0.49 7.10
N LEU A 291 14.65 -0.94 6.00
CA LEU A 291 14.37 -2.36 5.78
C LEU A 291 15.64 -3.20 5.66
N LEU A 292 16.70 -2.69 5.03
CA LEU A 292 18.00 -3.36 4.97
C LEU A 292 18.59 -3.55 6.38
N ILE A 293 18.56 -2.51 7.22
CA ILE A 293 19.06 -2.58 8.60
C ILE A 293 18.22 -3.57 9.42
N LEU A 294 16.89 -3.52 9.31
CA LEU A 294 16.00 -4.45 10.02
C LEU A 294 16.22 -5.90 9.57
N THR A 295 16.37 -6.13 8.26
CA THR A 295 16.64 -7.45 7.69
C THR A 295 17.99 -8.00 8.20
N GLN A 296 19.03 -7.19 8.19
CA GLN A 296 20.33 -7.59 8.72
C GLN A 296 20.25 -7.94 10.20
N LYS A 297 19.58 -7.10 11.01
CA LYS A 297 19.38 -7.41 12.44
C LYS A 297 18.59 -8.70 12.65
N ALA A 298 17.52 -8.93 11.90
CA ALA A 298 16.71 -10.14 12.00
C ALA A 298 17.47 -11.41 11.64
N LEU A 299 18.36 -11.33 10.64
CA LEU A 299 19.11 -12.49 10.14
C LEU A 299 20.38 -12.80 10.95
N TYR A 300 21.04 -11.79 11.52
CA TYR A 300 22.34 -11.94 12.19
C TYR A 300 22.29 -11.67 13.69
N SER A 301 21.11 -11.39 14.27
CA SER A 301 20.96 -11.29 15.73
C SER A 301 21.02 -12.69 16.35
N PRO A 302 21.88 -12.95 17.34
CA PRO A 302 21.81 -14.19 18.09
C PRO A 302 20.49 -14.21 18.86
N TRP A 303 19.74 -15.29 18.73
CA TRP A 303 18.49 -15.58 19.47
C TRP A 303 18.83 -16.00 20.89
#